data_1be24857531279a5147b16ff54c978cc
#
_entry.id   1be24857531279a5147b16ff54c978cc
#
_cell.length_a   1.000
_cell.length_b   1.000
_cell.length_c   1.000
_cell.angle_alpha   90.00
_cell.angle_beta   90.00
_cell.angle_gamma   90.00
#
_symmetry.space_group_name_H-M   'P 1'
#
loop_
_entity.id
_entity.type
_entity.pdbx_description
1 polymer ?
#
loop_
_entity_poly.entity_id
_entity_poly.type
_entity_poly.pdbx_seq_one_letter_code
_entity_poly.pdbx_strand_id
1 'polypeptide(L)'
;MAGDTKDYLNEVNERFGIRRNAEQKNAFREYVQKEAEAAGYACETEILEKKHYNVVIGTPLTAKVVFTAHYDTPAAGIFPNLMMPRNFALSMLYSFGWPLLFAFACLGIAFLGELAGLYERVATLVVYLILYFVCYYYLCRGRANRNNKNDNTSGVILIIF
;
A
#
# COMPACT_ATOMS: atom_id res chain seq x y z
N MET A 1 -16.49 7.46 -27.15
CA MET A 1 -17.48 7.68 -26.08
C MET A 1 -16.71 7.74 -24.78
N ALA A 2 -16.70 8.88 -24.10
CA ALA A 2 -16.10 8.97 -22.76
C ALA A 2 -17.01 8.20 -21.81
N GLY A 3 -16.58 7.03 -21.38
CA GLY A 3 -17.24 6.30 -20.27
C GLY A 3 -17.22 7.18 -19.02
N ASP A 4 -18.17 7.00 -18.12
CA ASP A 4 -18.12 7.69 -16.82
C ASP A 4 -16.84 7.22 -16.07
N THR A 5 -16.10 8.15 -15.49
CA THR A 5 -14.89 7.88 -14.69
C THR A 5 -15.15 6.81 -13.60
N LYS A 6 -16.39 6.70 -13.14
CA LYS A 6 -16.83 5.65 -12.22
C LYS A 6 -16.82 4.25 -12.84
N ASP A 7 -17.16 4.14 -14.11
CA ASP A 7 -17.18 2.84 -14.82
C ASP A 7 -15.74 2.35 -14.99
N TYR A 8 -14.81 3.21 -15.37
CA TYR A 8 -13.39 2.89 -15.44
C TYR A 8 -12.81 2.51 -14.07
N LEU A 9 -13.19 3.24 -13.01
CA LEU A 9 -12.75 2.92 -11.65
C LEU A 9 -13.24 1.53 -11.22
N ASN A 10 -14.47 1.18 -11.53
CA ASN A 10 -15.02 -0.13 -11.21
C ASN A 10 -14.33 -1.23 -12.02
N GLU A 11 -14.17 -1.05 -13.33
CA GLU A 11 -13.47 -2.00 -14.21
C GLU A 11 -12.04 -2.26 -13.74
N VAL A 12 -11.28 -1.19 -13.49
CA VAL A 12 -9.88 -1.32 -13.01
C VAL A 12 -9.82 -2.00 -11.65
N ASN A 13 -10.76 -1.70 -10.76
CA ASN A 13 -10.78 -2.32 -9.44
C ASN A 13 -11.19 -3.81 -9.50
N GLU A 14 -12.08 -4.19 -10.40
CA GLU A 14 -12.46 -5.60 -10.62
C GLU A 14 -11.32 -6.41 -11.26
N ARG A 15 -10.71 -5.89 -12.32
CA ARG A 15 -9.66 -6.58 -13.07
C ARG A 15 -8.30 -6.55 -12.39
N PHE A 16 -7.95 -5.42 -11.77
CA PHE A 16 -6.63 -5.13 -11.21
C PHE A 16 -6.68 -4.67 -9.75
N GLY A 17 -7.66 -5.11 -8.97
CA GLY A 17 -7.84 -4.70 -7.57
C GLY A 17 -6.66 -5.05 -6.67
N ILE A 18 -5.82 -6.03 -7.05
CA ILE A 18 -4.60 -6.39 -6.34
C ILE A 18 -3.41 -6.27 -7.30
N ARG A 19 -2.47 -5.38 -6.96
CA ARG A 19 -1.25 -5.09 -7.72
C ARG A 19 -0.03 -5.15 -6.80
N ARG A 20 0.27 -6.33 -6.29
CA ARG A 20 1.30 -6.52 -5.26
C ARG A 20 2.54 -7.26 -5.76
N ASN A 21 2.37 -8.30 -6.55
CA ASN A 21 3.47 -9.04 -7.15
C ASN A 21 3.88 -8.47 -8.52
N ALA A 22 4.99 -8.94 -9.07
CA ALA A 22 5.52 -8.44 -10.34
C ALA A 22 4.56 -8.68 -11.51
N GLU A 23 3.94 -9.85 -11.57
CA GLU A 23 3.00 -10.25 -12.63
C GLU A 23 1.77 -9.32 -12.64
N GLN A 24 1.15 -9.11 -11.48
CA GLN A 24 -0.02 -8.21 -11.34
C GLN A 24 0.32 -6.77 -11.70
N LYS A 25 1.51 -6.30 -11.30
CA LYS A 25 1.98 -4.96 -11.65
C LYS A 25 2.29 -4.83 -13.14
N ASN A 26 2.85 -5.87 -13.77
CA ASN A 26 3.08 -5.89 -15.22
C ASN A 26 1.77 -5.82 -15.99
N ALA A 27 0.82 -6.70 -15.68
CA ALA A 27 -0.49 -6.72 -16.34
C ALA A 27 -1.21 -5.37 -16.25
N PHE A 28 -1.09 -4.70 -15.09
CA PHE A 28 -1.68 -3.36 -14.92
C PHE A 28 -0.93 -2.30 -15.74
N ARG A 29 0.40 -2.34 -15.81
CA ARG A 29 1.18 -1.41 -16.67
C ARG A 29 0.86 -1.55 -18.14
N GLU A 30 0.77 -2.79 -18.62
CA GLU A 30 0.37 -3.06 -20.01
C GLU A 30 -1.04 -2.53 -20.32
N TYR A 31 -1.97 -2.66 -19.37
CA TYR A 31 -3.30 -2.08 -19.51
C TYR A 31 -3.24 -0.55 -19.61
N VAL A 32 -2.53 0.11 -18.69
CA VAL A 32 -2.37 1.57 -18.68
C VAL A 32 -1.71 2.08 -19.96
N GLN A 33 -0.66 1.39 -20.41
CA GLN A 33 0.02 1.74 -21.66
C GLN A 33 -0.91 1.64 -22.86
N LYS A 34 -1.66 0.56 -22.97
CA LYS A 34 -2.63 0.34 -24.05
C LYS A 34 -3.73 1.43 -24.07
N GLU A 35 -4.25 1.80 -22.90
CA GLU A 35 -5.27 2.84 -22.82
C GLU A 35 -4.72 4.23 -23.19
N ALA A 36 -3.49 4.54 -22.73
CA ALA A 36 -2.82 5.80 -23.09
C ALA A 36 -2.53 5.89 -24.59
N GLU A 37 -2.03 4.82 -25.21
CA GLU A 37 -1.77 4.73 -26.64
C GLU A 37 -3.08 4.83 -27.46
N ALA A 38 -4.15 4.18 -27.00
CA ALA A 38 -5.48 4.28 -27.63
C ALA A 38 -6.06 5.70 -27.55
N ALA A 39 -5.72 6.46 -26.51
CA ALA A 39 -6.05 7.87 -26.38
C ALA A 39 -5.13 8.81 -27.20
N GLY A 40 -4.12 8.26 -27.88
CA GLY A 40 -3.19 9.02 -28.74
C GLY A 40 -1.99 9.63 -28.00
N TYR A 41 -1.73 9.22 -26.76
CA TYR A 41 -0.56 9.68 -26.01
C TYR A 41 0.63 8.75 -26.21
N ALA A 42 1.83 9.31 -26.33
CA ALA A 42 3.07 8.56 -26.22
C ALA A 42 3.19 7.99 -24.81
N CYS A 43 3.52 6.72 -24.71
CA CYS A 43 3.66 6.04 -23.42
C CYS A 43 4.90 5.17 -23.43
N GLU A 44 5.70 5.26 -22.38
CA GLU A 44 6.88 4.41 -22.19
C GLU A 44 6.98 3.89 -20.77
N THR A 45 7.64 2.75 -20.62
CA THR A 45 7.96 2.19 -19.31
C THR A 45 9.43 2.47 -18.99
N GLU A 46 9.67 3.35 -18.03
CA GLU A 46 10.99 3.67 -17.51
C GLU A 46 11.40 2.69 -16.42
N ILE A 47 12.63 2.19 -16.49
CA ILE A 47 13.20 1.30 -15.48
C ILE A 47 14.18 2.12 -14.64
N LEU A 48 13.80 2.45 -13.40
CA LEU A 48 14.62 3.25 -12.49
C LEU A 48 15.70 2.44 -11.79
N GLU A 49 15.39 1.21 -11.41
CA GLU A 49 16.29 0.24 -10.80
C GLU A 49 15.81 -1.16 -11.16
N LYS A 50 16.59 -2.20 -10.84
CA LYS A 50 16.30 -3.60 -11.23
C LYS A 50 14.87 -4.10 -10.93
N LYS A 51 14.06 -3.35 -10.15
CA LYS A 51 12.70 -3.76 -9.72
C LYS A 51 11.67 -2.61 -9.68
N HIS A 52 12.07 -1.40 -10.02
CA HIS A 52 11.18 -0.24 -9.98
C HIS A 52 10.89 0.25 -11.40
N TYR A 53 9.62 0.34 -11.73
CA TYR A 53 9.13 0.67 -13.05
C TYR A 53 8.15 1.84 -12.95
N ASN A 54 8.34 2.87 -13.75
CA ASN A 54 7.38 3.94 -13.95
C ASN A 54 6.73 3.81 -15.33
N VAL A 55 5.46 4.13 -15.41
CA VAL A 55 4.77 4.36 -16.68
C VAL A 55 4.73 5.86 -16.90
N VAL A 56 5.37 6.31 -17.94
CA VAL A 56 5.47 7.72 -18.32
C VAL A 56 4.55 7.96 -19.50
N ILE A 57 3.58 8.86 -19.35
CA ILE A 57 2.62 9.23 -20.38
C ILE A 57 2.90 10.67 -20.80
N GLY A 58 3.13 10.89 -22.09
CA GLY A 58 3.48 12.19 -22.67
C GLY A 58 4.97 12.53 -22.52
N THR A 59 5.28 13.82 -22.43
CA THR A 59 6.67 14.35 -22.41
C THR A 59 6.93 15.16 -21.13
N PRO A 60 7.29 14.51 -20.02
CA PRO A 60 7.43 15.19 -18.73
C PRO A 60 8.49 16.29 -18.71
N LEU A 61 9.54 16.19 -19.54
CA LEU A 61 10.61 17.20 -19.62
C LEU A 61 10.15 18.57 -20.12
N THR A 62 9.09 18.61 -20.92
CA THR A 62 8.53 19.85 -21.48
C THR A 62 7.21 20.25 -20.86
N ALA A 63 6.68 19.42 -19.97
CA ALA A 63 5.39 19.62 -19.33
C ALA A 63 5.46 20.76 -18.30
N LYS A 64 4.44 21.65 -18.29
CA LYS A 64 4.30 22.68 -17.25
C LYS A 64 3.87 22.10 -15.90
N VAL A 65 3.17 20.98 -15.92
CA VAL A 65 2.67 20.28 -14.73
C VAL A 65 2.83 18.78 -14.97
N VAL A 66 3.31 18.07 -13.97
CA VAL A 66 3.43 16.61 -13.98
C VAL A 66 2.55 16.06 -12.87
N PHE A 67 1.66 15.15 -13.20
CA PHE A 67 0.87 14.39 -12.23
C PHE A 67 1.51 13.03 -11.98
N THR A 68 1.55 12.63 -10.74
CA THR A 68 2.10 11.33 -10.35
C THR A 68 1.12 10.56 -9.48
N ALA A 69 1.02 9.26 -9.71
CA ALA A 69 0.24 8.35 -8.88
C ALA A 69 0.97 7.01 -8.75
N HIS A 70 1.02 6.45 -7.54
CA HIS A 70 1.50 5.08 -7.39
C HIS A 70 0.42 4.07 -7.77
N TYR A 71 0.80 2.95 -8.35
CA TYR A 71 -0.15 1.95 -8.83
C TYR A 71 -0.08 0.62 -8.07
N ASP A 72 0.78 0.50 -7.08
CA ASP A 72 0.85 -0.68 -6.23
C ASP A 72 -0.26 -0.70 -5.17
N THR A 73 -0.62 -1.89 -4.73
CA THR A 73 -1.67 -2.08 -3.73
C THR A 73 -1.05 -2.16 -2.35
N PRO A 74 -1.49 -1.31 -1.39
CA PRO A 74 -1.03 -1.37 -0.01
C PRO A 74 -1.47 -2.67 0.68
N ALA A 75 -0.82 -2.98 1.79
CA ALA A 75 -1.29 -4.03 2.68
C ALA A 75 -2.60 -3.62 3.35
N ALA A 76 -3.55 -4.56 3.47
CA ALA A 76 -4.68 -4.38 4.36
C ALA A 76 -4.18 -4.47 5.80
N GLY A 77 -4.04 -3.34 6.47
CA GLY A 77 -3.74 -3.30 7.90
C GLY A 77 -4.92 -3.86 8.72
N ILE A 78 -4.62 -4.38 9.89
CA ILE A 78 -5.66 -4.76 10.88
C ILE A 78 -6.39 -3.50 11.35
N PHE A 79 -5.70 -2.37 11.38
CA PHE A 79 -6.24 -1.06 11.75
C PHE A 79 -6.50 -0.22 10.49
N PRO A 80 -7.59 0.56 10.47
CA PRO A 80 -7.87 1.45 9.36
C PRO A 80 -6.72 2.45 9.18
N ASN A 81 -6.32 2.69 7.93
CA ASN A 81 -5.35 3.72 7.62
C ASN A 81 -6.02 5.09 7.67
N LEU A 82 -6.02 5.70 8.86
CA LEU A 82 -6.60 7.01 9.08
C LEU A 82 -5.56 8.09 8.82
N MET A 83 -5.53 8.61 7.62
CA MET A 83 -4.81 9.83 7.31
C MET A 83 -5.68 11.04 7.67
N MET A 84 -5.15 11.91 8.52
CA MET A 84 -5.80 13.15 8.95
C MET A 84 -5.02 14.35 8.42
N PRO A 85 -5.20 14.75 7.15
CA PRO A 85 -4.35 15.76 6.52
C PRO A 85 -4.44 17.15 7.15
N ARG A 86 -5.53 17.44 7.87
CA ARG A 86 -5.75 18.72 8.57
C ARG A 86 -5.24 18.74 10.02
N ASN A 87 -4.85 17.60 10.58
CA ASN A 87 -4.37 17.51 11.96
C ASN A 87 -3.15 16.59 12.03
N PHE A 88 -1.98 17.19 11.80
CA PHE A 88 -0.71 16.47 11.81
C PHE A 88 -0.43 15.80 13.17
N ALA A 89 -0.71 16.48 14.28
CA ALA A 89 -0.48 15.92 15.62
C ALA A 89 -1.31 14.64 15.86
N LEU A 90 -2.59 14.67 15.49
CA LEU A 90 -3.46 13.51 15.62
C LEU A 90 -3.06 12.36 14.66
N SER A 91 -2.61 12.70 13.45
CA SER A 91 -2.08 11.73 12.49
C SER A 91 -0.81 11.05 13.03
N MET A 92 0.09 11.82 13.63
CA MET A 92 1.30 11.31 14.30
C MET A 92 0.94 10.43 15.50
N LEU A 93 0.06 10.92 16.37
CA LEU A 93 -0.40 10.16 17.54
C LEU A 93 -1.01 8.81 17.12
N TYR A 94 -1.82 8.79 16.07
CA TYR A 94 -2.38 7.57 15.52
C TYR A 94 -1.30 6.65 14.95
N SER A 95 -0.39 7.19 14.12
CA SER A 95 0.64 6.40 13.45
C SER A 95 1.64 5.75 14.40
N PHE A 96 1.97 6.43 15.51
CA PHE A 96 2.89 5.89 16.52
C PHE A 96 2.18 5.21 17.68
N GLY A 97 0.96 5.63 18.00
CA GLY A 97 0.20 5.10 19.12
C GLY A 97 -0.12 3.63 18.99
N TRP A 98 -0.58 3.20 17.80
CA TRP A 98 -0.91 1.80 17.58
C TRP A 98 0.29 0.84 17.65
N PRO A 99 1.44 1.11 16.98
CA PRO A 99 2.63 0.27 17.13
C PRO A 99 3.11 0.18 18.59
N LEU A 100 3.00 1.28 19.33
CA LEU A 100 3.40 1.34 20.73
C LEU A 100 2.47 0.51 21.62
N LEU A 101 1.15 0.69 21.50
CA LEU A 101 0.16 -0.13 22.21
C LEU A 101 0.33 -1.62 21.90
N PHE A 102 0.62 -1.93 20.65
CA PHE A 102 0.87 -3.31 20.23
C PHE A 102 2.15 -3.88 20.85
N ALA A 103 3.24 -3.09 20.91
CA ALA A 103 4.47 -3.51 21.58
C ALA A 103 4.23 -3.79 23.07
N PHE A 104 3.47 -2.93 23.75
CA PHE A 104 3.08 -3.15 25.15
C PHE A 104 2.19 -4.39 25.34
N ALA A 105 1.26 -4.64 24.41
CA ALA A 105 0.44 -5.85 24.44
C ALA A 105 1.29 -7.13 24.31
N CYS A 106 2.25 -7.15 23.37
CA CYS A 106 3.18 -8.28 23.23
C CYS A 106 4.04 -8.48 24.47
N LEU A 107 4.53 -7.39 25.08
CA LEU A 107 5.29 -7.44 26.33
C LEU A 107 4.43 -7.97 27.49
N GLY A 108 3.18 -7.51 27.60
CA GLY A 108 2.23 -7.99 28.59
C GLY A 108 1.94 -9.48 28.47
N ILE A 109 1.73 -9.98 27.25
CA ILE A 109 1.52 -11.41 26.98
C ILE A 109 2.76 -12.24 27.40
N ALA A 110 3.96 -11.77 27.02
CA ALA A 110 5.19 -12.43 27.42
C ALA A 110 5.36 -12.47 28.95
N PHE A 111 5.07 -11.35 29.63
CA PHE A 111 5.16 -11.27 31.08
C PHE A 111 4.12 -12.15 31.79
N LEU A 112 2.89 -12.23 31.28
CA LEU A 112 1.86 -13.13 31.81
C LEU A 112 2.27 -14.60 31.69
N GLY A 113 2.96 -15.00 30.63
CA GLY A 113 3.51 -16.33 30.47
C GLY A 113 4.58 -16.67 31.53
N GLU A 114 5.45 -15.71 31.87
CA GLU A 114 6.42 -15.81 32.95
C GLU A 114 5.71 -15.99 34.30
N LEU A 115 4.71 -15.15 34.60
CA LEU A 115 3.93 -15.27 35.84
C LEU A 115 3.16 -16.60 35.97
N ALA A 116 2.72 -17.16 34.84
CA ALA A 116 2.08 -18.48 34.79
C ALA A 116 3.06 -19.64 34.90
N GLY A 117 4.36 -19.37 35.05
CA GLY A 117 5.39 -20.42 35.19
C GLY A 117 5.66 -21.20 33.89
N LEU A 118 5.26 -20.67 32.71
CA LEU A 118 5.48 -21.35 31.43
C LEU A 118 6.95 -21.34 31.02
N TYR A 119 7.72 -20.35 31.48
CA TYR A 119 9.14 -20.18 31.21
C TYR A 119 9.79 -19.22 32.21
N GLU A 120 11.11 -19.22 32.27
CA GLU A 120 11.88 -18.36 33.17
C GLU A 120 12.03 -16.94 32.61
N ARG A 121 12.33 -15.98 33.48
CA ARG A 121 12.49 -14.54 33.15
C ARG A 121 13.40 -14.26 31.95
N VAL A 122 14.48 -15.03 31.79
CA VAL A 122 15.41 -14.86 30.68
C VAL A 122 14.73 -15.13 29.33
N ALA A 123 13.77 -16.07 29.29
CA ALA A 123 13.03 -16.39 28.08
C ALA A 123 11.95 -15.33 27.74
N THR A 124 11.52 -14.53 28.70
CA THR A 124 10.47 -13.51 28.50
C THR A 124 10.83 -12.54 27.39
N LEU A 125 12.08 -12.07 27.34
CA LEU A 125 12.57 -11.17 26.27
C LEU A 125 12.52 -11.84 24.90
N VAL A 126 12.93 -13.11 24.82
CA VAL A 126 12.94 -13.87 23.56
C VAL A 126 11.51 -14.08 23.07
N VAL A 127 10.59 -14.47 23.96
CA VAL A 127 9.16 -14.63 23.63
C VAL A 127 8.56 -13.30 23.18
N TYR A 128 8.85 -12.20 23.87
CA TYR A 128 8.41 -10.86 23.47
C TYR A 128 8.90 -10.52 22.07
N LEU A 129 10.18 -10.69 21.78
CA LEU A 129 10.75 -10.36 20.47
C LEU A 129 10.13 -11.22 19.35
N ILE A 130 9.95 -12.53 19.59
CA ILE A 130 9.29 -13.42 18.62
C ILE A 130 7.87 -12.94 18.36
N LEU A 131 7.06 -12.71 19.38
CA LEU A 131 5.70 -12.22 19.26
C LEU A 131 5.67 -10.89 18.50
N TYR A 132 6.51 -9.94 18.91
CA TYR A 132 6.58 -8.62 18.28
C TYR A 132 6.92 -8.72 16.79
N PHE A 133 7.99 -9.43 16.42
CA PHE A 133 8.41 -9.53 15.01
C PHE A 133 7.44 -10.34 14.15
N VAL A 134 6.87 -11.42 14.66
CA VAL A 134 5.86 -12.21 13.95
C VAL A 134 4.65 -11.33 13.67
N CYS A 135 4.12 -10.66 14.67
CA CYS A 135 2.97 -9.81 14.50
C CYS A 135 3.27 -8.58 13.66
N TYR A 136 4.44 -7.95 13.81
CA TYR A 136 4.90 -6.85 12.97
C TYR A 136 5.00 -7.27 11.48
N TYR A 137 5.52 -8.47 11.22
CA TYR A 137 5.55 -9.04 9.88
C TYR A 137 4.14 -9.16 9.28
N TYR A 138 3.18 -9.68 10.04
CA TYR A 138 1.79 -9.79 9.60
C TYR A 138 1.11 -8.42 9.44
N LEU A 139 1.42 -7.45 10.29
CA LEU A 139 0.92 -6.09 10.17
C LEU A 139 1.47 -5.37 8.92
N CYS A 140 2.79 -5.48 8.67
CA CYS A 140 3.44 -4.78 7.57
C CYS A 140 3.29 -5.51 6.23
N ARG A 141 3.26 -6.85 6.22
CA ARG A 141 3.12 -7.68 5.03
C ARG A 141 1.75 -8.34 4.88
N GLY A 142 0.75 -7.95 5.65
CA GLY A 142 -0.61 -8.47 5.65
C GLY A 142 -1.21 -8.69 4.25
N ARG A 143 -2.42 -9.17 4.17
CA ARG A 143 -3.13 -9.41 2.90
C ARG A 143 -3.22 -8.13 2.08
N ALA A 144 -3.21 -8.23 0.76
CA ALA A 144 -3.41 -7.08 -0.10
C ALA A 144 -4.80 -6.47 0.14
N ASN A 145 -4.87 -5.15 0.21
CA ASN A 145 -6.15 -4.45 0.33
C ASN A 145 -6.89 -4.51 -1.01
N ARG A 146 -8.00 -5.27 -1.06
CA ARG A 146 -8.85 -5.34 -2.25
C ARG A 146 -9.69 -4.08 -2.48
N ASN A 147 -9.92 -3.29 -1.42
CA ASN A 147 -10.73 -2.07 -1.47
C ASN A 147 -9.84 -0.81 -1.53
N ASN A 148 -8.90 -0.77 -2.49
CA ASN A 148 -8.00 0.36 -2.64
C ASN A 148 -8.48 1.42 -3.65
N LYS A 149 -9.79 1.58 -3.82
CA LYS A 149 -10.38 2.56 -4.75
C LYS A 149 -9.82 3.97 -4.52
N ASN A 150 -9.62 4.36 -3.27
CA ASN A 150 -9.13 5.68 -2.89
C ASN A 150 -7.61 5.75 -2.68
N ASP A 151 -6.91 4.61 -2.63
CA ASP A 151 -5.47 4.56 -2.32
C ASP A 151 -4.75 3.54 -3.25
N ASN A 152 -4.44 3.83 -4.45
CA ASN A 152 -4.46 5.08 -5.22
C ASN A 152 -5.06 4.81 -6.62
N THR A 153 -6.02 3.88 -6.74
CA THR A 153 -6.63 3.53 -8.03
C THR A 153 -7.33 4.76 -8.64
N SER A 154 -8.02 5.55 -7.81
CA SER A 154 -8.65 6.79 -8.28
C SER A 154 -7.64 7.80 -8.84
N GLY A 155 -6.46 7.93 -8.20
CA GLY A 155 -5.41 8.81 -8.69
C GLY A 155 -4.87 8.38 -10.05
N VAL A 156 -4.68 7.07 -10.28
CA VAL A 156 -4.25 6.54 -11.58
C VAL A 156 -5.32 6.78 -12.65
N ILE A 157 -6.60 6.52 -12.35
CA ILE A 157 -7.71 6.75 -13.27
C ILE A 157 -7.80 8.22 -13.69
N LEU A 158 -7.66 9.15 -12.74
CA LEU A 158 -7.67 10.61 -13.05
C LEU A 158 -6.50 11.07 -13.93
N ILE A 159 -5.42 10.31 -14.02
CA ILE A 159 -4.29 10.63 -14.91
C ILE A 159 -4.51 10.07 -16.31
N ILE A 160 -5.23 8.97 -16.46
CA ILE A 160 -5.38 8.26 -17.74
C ILE A 160 -6.62 8.76 -18.49
N PHE A 161 -7.69 9.10 -17.79
CA PHE A 161 -9.00 9.47 -18.32
C PHE A 161 -9.42 10.88 -17.91
#